data_c1b34d1c82ac59c95059c87991b3b655
#
_entry.id   c1b34d1c82ac59c95059c87991b3b655
#
_cell.length_a   1.000
_cell.length_b   1.000
_cell.length_c   1.000
_cell.angle_alpha   90.00
_cell.angle_beta   90.00
_cell.angle_gamma   90.00
#
_symmetry.space_group_name_H-M   'P 1'
#
loop_
_entity.id
_entity.type
_entity.pdbx_description
1 polymer ?
#
loop_
_entity_poly.entity_id
_entity_poly.type
_entity_poly.pdbx_seq_one_letter_code
_entity_poly.pdbx_strand_id
1 'polypeptide(L)'
;MQVVSSFSETCSTPILRLVNGVLAVICSILFYDIITHLTPGVSDTKASLQAIVLALYPLHWFFTFLYYTDVASLAAVLASYLMSLKKNYPSSALLSALAVIVRQTNIVWMIFIACTGILDYTLDRQKDNREYAVSNELVQEETVTSNQRSNMRKRRAVANHANKKSRLSSHTTHSSPHHASELFDDIRAVISSSWNMKWDLLASFSPFFITLVVFVIFVHWNGSIVLGAKEAHAVSPHLAQVLYFSLVSALLMPPVHFSFAQFVLLAQLFWKNKLISLFKLSIAMTVGFISVHFFSIAHPYLLADNRHYPFYLWRKVLNRHWSMKYLLVPLYTYMWFSILSVLGKRQKKLWVVGYLLATAATLIPAPLIEFRYYTIPFFFLILHSHVNDNRSWILMGVMYAAVNCFTMFMFLFRPFSWSHHESGVQRFIW
;
A
#
# COMPACT_ATOMS: atom_id res chain seq x y z
N MET A 1 -26.84 30.87 22.82
CA MET A 1 -27.79 30.25 21.87
C MET A 1 -27.55 30.66 20.40
N GLN A 2 -27.21 31.91 20.09
CA GLN A 2 -26.94 32.35 18.69
C GLN A 2 -25.72 31.71 18.02
N VAL A 3 -24.65 31.35 18.74
CA VAL A 3 -23.47 30.71 18.17
C VAL A 3 -23.73 29.28 17.68
N VAL A 4 -24.65 28.55 18.37
CA VAL A 4 -25.04 27.18 18.01
C VAL A 4 -25.94 27.16 16.75
N SER A 5 -26.80 28.20 16.59
CA SER A 5 -27.65 28.31 15.39
C SER A 5 -26.89 28.63 14.13
N SER A 6 -25.83 29.46 14.23
CA SER A 6 -24.94 29.77 13.08
C SER A 6 -24.15 28.56 12.61
N PHE A 7 -23.75 27.64 13.50
CA PHE A 7 -23.09 26.37 13.15
C PHE A 7 -24.04 25.38 12.47
N SER A 8 -25.33 25.38 12.79
CA SER A 8 -26.31 24.46 12.19
C SER A 8 -26.63 24.81 10.73
N GLU A 9 -26.60 26.09 10.34
CA GLU A 9 -26.80 26.50 8.95
C GLU A 9 -25.60 26.18 8.05
N THR A 10 -24.38 26.19 8.60
CA THR A 10 -23.15 25.85 7.84
C THR A 10 -22.94 24.34 7.68
N CYS A 11 -23.57 23.50 8.49
CA CYS A 11 -23.45 22.02 8.40
C CYS A 11 -24.55 21.38 7.55
N SER A 12 -24.87 21.96 6.38
CA SER A 12 -25.84 21.34 5.48
C SER A 12 -25.21 20.19 4.67
N THR A 13 -26.02 19.17 4.34
CA THR A 13 -25.59 18.02 3.54
C THR A 13 -24.93 18.42 2.20
N PRO A 14 -25.42 19.43 1.45
CA PRO A 14 -24.75 19.88 0.23
C PRO A 14 -23.34 20.43 0.46
N ILE A 15 -23.11 21.18 1.56
CA ILE A 15 -21.79 21.73 1.89
C ILE A 15 -20.82 20.60 2.22
N LEU A 16 -21.23 19.60 3.01
CA LEU A 16 -20.39 18.44 3.33
C LEU A 16 -20.01 17.63 2.07
N ARG A 17 -20.94 17.50 1.13
CA ARG A 17 -20.66 16.87 -0.18
C ARG A 17 -19.69 17.71 -1.01
N LEU A 18 -19.84 19.04 -1.01
CA LEU A 18 -18.92 19.94 -1.70
C LEU A 18 -17.48 19.81 -1.15
N VAL A 19 -17.33 19.72 0.17
CA VAL A 19 -16.02 19.49 0.82
C VAL A 19 -15.39 18.19 0.31
N ASN A 20 -16.15 17.10 0.21
CA ASN A 20 -15.64 15.85 -0.34
C ASN A 20 -15.28 15.98 -1.83
N GLY A 21 -16.02 16.75 -2.60
CA GLY A 21 -15.68 17.06 -4.00
C GLY A 21 -14.34 17.79 -4.11
N VAL A 22 -14.12 18.81 -3.29
CA VAL A 22 -12.83 19.53 -3.24
C VAL A 22 -11.68 18.58 -2.82
N LEU A 23 -11.90 17.78 -1.79
CA LEU A 23 -10.90 16.80 -1.34
C LEU A 23 -10.58 15.74 -2.40
N ALA A 24 -11.54 15.34 -3.22
CA ALA A 24 -11.30 14.42 -4.33
C ALA A 24 -10.43 15.04 -5.43
N VAL A 25 -10.60 16.34 -5.72
CA VAL A 25 -9.68 17.07 -6.61
C VAL A 25 -8.27 17.12 -6.00
N ILE A 26 -8.15 17.40 -4.71
CA ILE A 26 -6.86 17.35 -3.99
C ILE A 26 -6.25 15.94 -4.09
N CYS A 27 -7.02 14.86 -3.91
CA CYS A 27 -6.52 13.50 -4.10
C CYS A 27 -5.97 13.29 -5.52
N SER A 28 -6.63 13.83 -6.54
CA SER A 28 -6.17 13.71 -7.93
C SER A 28 -4.80 14.37 -8.14
N ILE A 29 -4.59 15.55 -7.55
CA ILE A 29 -3.30 16.27 -7.57
C ILE A 29 -2.24 15.47 -6.79
N LEU A 30 -2.60 14.95 -5.61
CA LEU A 30 -1.70 14.12 -4.82
C LEU A 30 -1.29 12.84 -5.55
N PHE A 31 -2.20 12.19 -6.28
CA PHE A 31 -1.85 11.04 -7.12
C PHE A 31 -0.83 11.43 -8.19
N TYR A 32 -1.03 12.54 -8.90
CA TYR A 32 -0.09 13.03 -9.88
C TYR A 32 1.30 13.27 -9.28
N ASP A 33 1.36 14.01 -8.17
CA ASP A 33 2.62 14.30 -7.49
C ASP A 33 3.33 13.04 -6.97
N ILE A 34 2.59 12.07 -6.42
CA ILE A 34 3.16 10.82 -5.94
C ILE A 34 3.72 10.00 -7.12
N ILE A 35 2.98 9.91 -8.23
CA ILE A 35 3.39 9.15 -9.42
C ILE A 35 4.67 9.74 -10.01
N THR A 36 4.75 11.05 -10.16
CA THR A 36 5.94 11.73 -10.69
C THR A 36 7.16 11.55 -9.78
N HIS A 37 6.93 11.49 -8.48
CA HIS A 37 8.00 11.27 -7.50
C HIS A 37 8.48 9.81 -7.46
N LEU A 38 7.55 8.84 -7.52
CA LEU A 38 7.87 7.40 -7.53
C LEU A 38 8.47 6.91 -8.85
N THR A 39 8.17 7.61 -9.95
CA THR A 39 8.66 7.24 -11.28
C THR A 39 9.34 8.44 -11.95
N PRO A 40 10.58 8.77 -11.57
CA PRO A 40 11.33 9.85 -12.20
C PRO A 40 11.44 9.62 -13.70
N GLY A 41 11.16 10.67 -14.50
CA GLY A 41 11.21 10.61 -15.97
C GLY A 41 9.94 10.12 -16.65
N VAL A 42 8.86 9.88 -15.91
CA VAL A 42 7.52 9.68 -16.52
C VAL A 42 7.09 10.98 -17.21
N SER A 43 6.51 10.88 -18.41
CA SER A 43 5.95 12.07 -19.09
C SER A 43 4.71 12.58 -18.36
N ASP A 44 4.51 13.89 -18.34
CA ASP A 44 3.37 14.55 -17.70
C ASP A 44 2.02 14.00 -18.19
N THR A 45 1.91 13.73 -19.48
CA THR A 45 0.71 13.11 -20.08
C THR A 45 0.43 11.73 -19.49
N LYS A 46 1.45 10.92 -19.28
CA LYS A 46 1.31 9.59 -18.71
C LYS A 46 0.99 9.66 -17.22
N ALA A 47 1.65 10.53 -16.47
CA ALA A 47 1.36 10.76 -15.06
C ALA A 47 -0.07 11.27 -14.85
N SER A 48 -0.52 12.20 -15.69
CA SER A 48 -1.90 12.71 -15.68
C SER A 48 -2.92 11.63 -15.98
N LEU A 49 -2.69 10.79 -17.00
CA LEU A 49 -3.56 9.65 -17.31
C LEU A 49 -3.70 8.71 -16.11
N GLN A 50 -2.58 8.37 -15.47
CA GLN A 50 -2.56 7.49 -14.30
C GLN A 50 -3.34 8.13 -13.14
N ALA A 51 -3.09 9.41 -12.85
CA ALA A 51 -3.77 10.13 -11.78
C ALA A 51 -5.30 10.20 -12.01
N ILE A 52 -5.75 10.46 -13.26
CA ILE A 52 -7.16 10.46 -13.62
C ILE A 52 -7.78 9.08 -13.42
N VAL A 53 -7.11 8.00 -13.85
CA VAL A 53 -7.62 6.64 -13.65
C VAL A 53 -7.73 6.30 -12.17
N LEU A 54 -6.74 6.71 -11.34
CA LEU A 54 -6.82 6.52 -9.89
C LEU A 54 -7.96 7.32 -9.25
N ALA A 55 -8.21 8.54 -9.72
CA ALA A 55 -9.35 9.36 -9.28
C ALA A 55 -10.71 8.72 -9.65
N LEU A 56 -10.76 7.96 -10.74
CA LEU A 56 -11.93 7.19 -11.16
C LEU A 56 -12.13 5.88 -10.42
N TYR A 57 -11.22 5.50 -9.50
CA TYR A 57 -11.37 4.29 -8.69
C TYR A 57 -12.77 4.22 -8.08
N PRO A 58 -13.57 3.14 -8.30
CA PRO A 58 -15.02 3.16 -8.09
C PRO A 58 -15.45 3.55 -6.67
N LEU A 59 -14.79 3.04 -5.65
CA LEU A 59 -15.15 3.38 -4.27
C LEU A 59 -14.82 4.85 -3.95
N HIS A 60 -13.63 5.33 -4.31
CA HIS A 60 -13.25 6.71 -4.09
C HIS A 60 -14.19 7.67 -4.81
N TRP A 61 -14.44 7.40 -6.10
CA TRP A 61 -15.33 8.23 -6.93
C TRP A 61 -16.76 8.27 -6.39
N PHE A 62 -17.34 7.14 -5.98
CA PHE A 62 -18.69 7.07 -5.44
C PHE A 62 -18.83 7.86 -4.12
N PHE A 63 -17.88 7.67 -3.17
CA PHE A 63 -17.92 8.36 -1.89
C PHE A 63 -17.60 9.86 -2.00
N THR A 64 -17.08 10.36 -3.13
CA THR A 64 -16.93 11.78 -3.40
C THR A 64 -18.27 12.51 -3.39
N PHE A 65 -19.36 11.87 -3.83
CA PHE A 65 -20.69 12.45 -3.86
C PHE A 65 -21.51 12.27 -2.58
N LEU A 66 -20.95 11.57 -1.60
CA LEU A 66 -21.56 11.34 -0.30
C LEU A 66 -20.75 12.06 0.79
N TYR A 67 -21.36 12.32 1.94
CA TYR A 67 -20.61 12.92 3.04
C TYR A 67 -20.06 11.85 4.01
N TYR A 68 -19.11 11.07 3.50
CA TYR A 68 -18.37 10.09 4.29
C TYR A 68 -16.94 10.57 4.53
N THR A 69 -16.32 10.12 5.61
CA THR A 69 -14.94 10.47 5.97
C THR A 69 -13.87 9.81 5.10
N ASP A 70 -14.27 8.93 4.16
CA ASP A 70 -13.36 8.11 3.35
C ASP A 70 -12.46 8.96 2.46
N VAL A 71 -13.01 10.00 1.81
CA VAL A 71 -12.25 10.90 0.93
C VAL A 71 -11.26 11.74 1.73
N ALA A 72 -11.71 12.30 2.87
CA ALA A 72 -10.83 13.08 3.76
C ALA A 72 -9.71 12.23 4.36
N SER A 73 -10.04 11.00 4.77
CA SER A 73 -9.07 10.01 5.25
C SER A 73 -8.02 9.70 4.21
N LEU A 74 -8.43 9.42 2.97
CA LEU A 74 -7.53 9.15 1.86
C LEU A 74 -6.64 10.35 1.54
N ALA A 75 -7.21 11.56 1.44
CA ALA A 75 -6.46 12.78 1.16
C ALA A 75 -5.36 13.01 2.19
N ALA A 76 -5.66 12.87 3.47
CA ALA A 76 -4.69 13.05 4.55
C ALA A 76 -3.58 11.98 4.51
N VAL A 77 -3.90 10.70 4.24
CA VAL A 77 -2.90 9.63 4.11
C VAL A 77 -2.01 9.84 2.89
N LEU A 78 -2.58 10.20 1.72
CA LEU A 78 -1.80 10.48 0.51
C LEU A 78 -0.89 11.70 0.68
N ALA A 79 -1.39 12.78 1.30
CA ALA A 79 -0.59 13.97 1.59
C ALA A 79 0.56 13.66 2.56
N SER A 80 0.29 12.88 3.61
CA SER A 80 1.32 12.40 4.53
C SER A 80 2.38 11.58 3.79
N TYR A 81 1.96 10.65 2.95
CA TYR A 81 2.86 9.81 2.18
C TYR A 81 3.72 10.64 1.21
N LEU A 82 3.14 11.61 0.50
CA LEU A 82 3.87 12.52 -0.38
C LEU A 82 4.93 13.33 0.39
N MET A 83 4.60 13.83 1.59
CA MET A 83 5.58 14.55 2.41
C MET A 83 6.72 13.63 2.87
N SER A 84 6.43 12.38 3.20
CA SER A 84 7.46 11.38 3.52
C SER A 84 8.38 11.12 2.32
N LEU A 85 7.84 10.97 1.11
CA LEU A 85 8.61 10.82 -0.13
C LEU A 85 9.51 12.05 -0.39
N LYS A 86 9.01 13.27 -0.10
CA LYS A 86 9.77 14.52 -0.19
C LYS A 86 10.74 14.72 0.99
N LYS A 87 10.93 13.71 1.86
CA LYS A 87 11.81 13.73 3.05
C LYS A 87 11.44 14.80 4.09
N ASN A 88 10.22 15.33 4.02
CA ASN A 88 9.68 16.26 5.01
C ASN A 88 8.89 15.49 6.08
N TYR A 89 9.61 14.81 6.98
CA TYR A 89 9.03 13.92 7.99
C TYR A 89 8.14 14.64 9.02
N PRO A 90 8.48 15.87 9.50
CA PRO A 90 7.59 16.58 10.43
C PRO A 90 6.23 16.90 9.82
N SER A 91 6.17 17.38 8.59
CA SER A 91 4.90 17.63 7.87
C SER A 91 4.15 16.33 7.60
N SER A 92 4.86 15.25 7.25
CA SER A 92 4.28 13.92 7.08
C SER A 92 3.62 13.43 8.37
N ALA A 93 4.27 13.59 9.51
CA ALA A 93 3.72 13.19 10.81
C ALA A 93 2.49 14.01 11.20
N LEU A 94 2.48 15.32 10.96
CA LEU A 94 1.32 16.18 11.22
C LEU A 94 0.10 15.76 10.38
N LEU A 95 0.32 15.51 9.09
CA LEU A 95 -0.74 15.03 8.20
C LEU A 95 -1.20 13.61 8.55
N SER A 96 -0.29 12.74 9.02
CA SER A 96 -0.65 11.44 9.57
C SER A 96 -1.51 11.56 10.83
N ALA A 97 -1.17 12.48 11.74
CA ALA A 97 -1.98 12.74 12.93
C ALA A 97 -3.40 13.20 12.54
N LEU A 98 -3.51 14.10 11.56
CA LEU A 98 -4.79 14.50 10.99
C LEU A 98 -5.55 13.31 10.41
N ALA A 99 -4.87 12.42 9.65
CA ALA A 99 -5.48 11.20 9.12
C ALA A 99 -6.03 10.29 10.22
N VAL A 100 -5.30 10.15 11.36
CA VAL A 100 -5.74 9.36 12.52
C VAL A 100 -6.96 10.01 13.21
N ILE A 101 -7.01 11.34 13.30
CA ILE A 101 -8.18 12.06 13.84
C ILE A 101 -9.42 11.81 12.96
N VAL A 102 -9.27 11.86 11.63
CA VAL A 102 -10.36 11.59 10.69
C VAL A 102 -10.84 10.14 10.78
N ARG A 103 -9.91 9.18 10.86
CA ARG A 103 -10.20 7.75 11.05
C ARG A 103 -9.09 7.09 11.87
N GLN A 104 -9.45 6.56 13.01
CA GLN A 104 -8.52 5.96 13.97
C GLN A 104 -7.71 4.80 13.37
N THR A 105 -8.28 4.05 12.43
CA THR A 105 -7.60 2.95 11.73
C THR A 105 -6.41 3.41 10.88
N ASN A 106 -6.31 4.71 10.56
CA ASN A 106 -5.17 5.27 9.83
C ASN A 106 -3.87 5.27 10.65
N ILE A 107 -3.92 4.96 11.95
CA ILE A 107 -2.72 4.73 12.76
C ILE A 107 -1.81 3.67 12.14
N VAL A 108 -2.39 2.63 11.53
CA VAL A 108 -1.65 1.57 10.84
C VAL A 108 -0.87 2.14 9.65
N TRP A 109 -1.51 3.00 8.86
CA TRP A 109 -0.88 3.63 7.69
C TRP A 109 0.14 4.69 8.08
N MET A 110 -0.09 5.39 9.20
CA MET A 110 0.92 6.27 9.79
C MET A 110 2.19 5.49 10.16
N ILE A 111 2.05 4.36 10.84
CA ILE A 111 3.19 3.49 11.20
C ILE A 111 3.89 2.98 9.94
N PHE A 112 3.13 2.54 8.93
CA PHE A 112 3.68 2.10 7.66
C PHE A 112 4.49 3.19 6.96
N ILE A 113 3.96 4.42 6.88
CA ILE A 113 4.66 5.58 6.29
C ILE A 113 5.92 5.91 7.09
N ALA A 114 5.86 5.90 8.41
CA ALA A 114 7.03 6.15 9.26
C ALA A 114 8.11 5.07 9.05
N CYS A 115 7.74 3.78 9.04
CA CYS A 115 8.67 2.67 8.81
C CYS A 115 9.31 2.74 7.42
N THR A 116 8.54 3.06 6.38
CA THR A 116 9.09 3.23 5.02
C THR A 116 10.02 4.44 4.94
N GLY A 117 9.67 5.56 5.60
CA GLY A 117 10.52 6.74 5.69
C GLY A 117 11.84 6.45 6.41
N ILE A 118 11.81 5.71 7.52
CA ILE A 118 13.01 5.28 8.25
C ILE A 118 13.88 4.37 7.36
N LEU A 119 13.25 3.42 6.65
CA LEU A 119 13.97 2.53 5.73
C LEU A 119 14.69 3.31 4.63
N ASP A 120 14.00 4.27 4.00
CA ASP A 120 14.58 5.08 2.92
C ASP A 120 15.67 6.02 3.45
N TYR A 121 15.44 6.68 4.58
CA TYR A 121 16.45 7.53 5.24
C TYR A 121 17.73 6.76 5.56
N THR A 122 17.59 5.55 6.14
CA THR A 122 18.72 4.71 6.53
C THR A 122 19.53 4.26 5.32
N LEU A 123 18.86 3.91 4.23
CA LEU A 123 19.52 3.44 3.02
C LEU A 123 20.19 4.57 2.21
N ASP A 124 19.62 5.74 2.20
CA ASP A 124 20.24 6.91 1.57
C ASP A 124 21.53 7.31 2.29
N ARG A 125 21.50 7.35 3.63
CA ARG A 125 22.71 7.61 4.42
C ARG A 125 23.80 6.55 4.25
N GLN A 126 23.41 5.28 4.07
CA GLN A 126 24.40 4.22 3.77
C GLN A 126 25.05 4.42 2.40
N LYS A 127 24.32 4.90 1.40
CA LYS A 127 24.88 5.22 0.08
C LYS A 127 25.87 6.39 0.18
N ASP A 128 25.45 7.48 0.84
CA ASP A 128 26.30 8.67 1.02
C ASP A 128 27.63 8.30 1.70
N ASN A 129 27.56 7.49 2.76
CA ASN A 129 28.75 7.04 3.49
C ASN A 129 29.67 6.15 2.64
N ARG A 130 29.11 5.30 1.76
CA ARG A 130 29.91 4.48 0.83
C ARG A 130 30.59 5.32 -0.24
N GLU A 131 29.88 6.30 -0.82
CA GLU A 131 30.45 7.21 -1.80
C GLU A 131 31.56 8.06 -1.19
N TYR A 132 31.40 8.50 0.05
CA TYR A 132 32.44 9.24 0.80
C TYR A 132 33.68 8.37 1.06
N ALA A 133 33.50 7.11 1.42
CA ALA A 133 34.61 6.18 1.64
C ALA A 133 35.38 5.91 0.36
N VAL A 134 34.67 5.65 -0.76
CA VAL A 134 35.30 5.43 -2.07
C VAL A 134 36.05 6.68 -2.59
N SER A 135 35.46 7.87 -2.40
CA SER A 135 36.15 9.11 -2.81
C SER A 135 37.40 9.38 -2.00
N ASN A 136 37.41 9.07 -0.70
CA ASN A 136 38.59 9.20 0.15
C ASN A 136 39.69 8.19 -0.18
N GLU A 137 39.35 6.95 -0.56
CA GLU A 137 40.32 5.95 -1.03
C GLU A 137 40.97 6.41 -2.33
N LEU A 138 40.20 6.96 -3.28
CA LEU A 138 40.74 7.48 -4.54
C LEU A 138 41.66 8.68 -4.32
N VAL A 139 41.33 9.60 -3.40
CA VAL A 139 42.19 10.73 -3.04
C VAL A 139 43.48 10.28 -2.35
N GLN A 140 43.42 9.22 -1.51
CA GLN A 140 44.64 8.66 -0.90
C GLN A 140 45.54 7.93 -1.91
N GLU A 141 44.97 7.22 -2.89
CA GLU A 141 45.77 6.62 -3.98
C GLU A 141 46.44 7.68 -4.86
N GLU A 142 45.76 8.79 -5.19
CA GLU A 142 46.39 9.87 -5.94
C GLU A 142 47.51 10.57 -5.16
N THR A 143 47.34 10.75 -3.84
CA THR A 143 48.40 11.33 -2.99
C THR A 143 49.59 10.40 -2.81
N VAL A 144 49.36 9.11 -2.70
CA VAL A 144 50.45 8.11 -2.60
C VAL A 144 51.22 7.98 -3.96
N THR A 145 50.51 8.02 -5.09
CA THR A 145 51.14 7.99 -6.43
C THR A 145 51.87 9.30 -6.74
N SER A 146 51.43 10.45 -6.26
CA SER A 146 52.14 11.72 -6.44
C SER A 146 53.45 11.77 -5.60
N ASN A 147 53.41 11.25 -4.36
CA ASN A 147 54.60 11.17 -3.50
C ASN A 147 55.63 10.13 -3.98
N GLN A 148 55.24 9.04 -4.69
CA GLN A 148 56.15 8.12 -5.33
C GLN A 148 56.77 8.65 -6.62
N ARG A 149 56.07 9.55 -7.34
CA ARG A 149 56.66 10.20 -8.57
C ARG A 149 57.73 11.21 -8.23
N SER A 150 57.81 11.76 -7.06
CA SER A 150 58.85 12.72 -6.63
C SER A 150 60.18 12.04 -6.29
N ASN A 151 60.19 10.75 -5.95
CA ASN A 151 61.42 10.02 -5.55
C ASN A 151 62.01 9.07 -6.62
N MET A 152 61.43 8.98 -7.81
CA MET A 152 61.98 8.18 -8.93
C MET A 152 62.46 9.00 -10.13
N ARG A 153 63.37 9.92 -9.88
CA ARG A 153 64.18 10.54 -10.96
C ARG A 153 65.64 10.10 -10.82
N LYS A 154 65.89 8.82 -10.98
CA LYS A 154 67.21 8.23 -11.37
C LYS A 154 67.13 6.72 -11.38
N ARG A 155 66.82 6.14 -12.53
CA ARG A 155 67.57 5.02 -13.13
C ARG A 155 66.88 4.56 -14.41
N ARG A 156 67.64 4.78 -15.47
CA ARG A 156 67.39 4.31 -16.85
C ARG A 156 67.83 2.88 -16.96
N ALA A 157 67.05 1.97 -17.52
CA ALA A 157 67.46 1.02 -18.56
C ALA A 157 66.39 -0.06 -18.77
N VAL A 158 65.92 -0.06 -20.00
CA VAL A 158 65.80 -1.20 -20.93
C VAL A 158 64.93 -2.43 -20.60
N ALA A 159 63.98 -2.61 -21.49
CA ALA A 159 63.44 -3.84 -22.09
C ALA A 159 62.27 -4.54 -21.39
N ASN A 160 61.22 -4.62 -22.07
CA ASN A 160 60.55 -5.70 -22.78
C ASN A 160 59.05 -5.85 -22.49
N HIS A 161 58.35 -5.93 -23.62
CA HIS A 161 56.98 -6.37 -23.79
C HIS A 161 56.54 -7.52 -22.86
N ALA A 162 55.43 -7.35 -22.17
CA ALA A 162 54.47 -8.42 -21.98
C ALA A 162 53.09 -7.86 -21.66
N ASN A 163 52.15 -8.18 -22.51
CA ASN A 163 50.70 -8.09 -22.36
C ASN A 163 50.24 -8.47 -20.96
N LYS A 164 49.56 -7.57 -20.26
CA LYS A 164 48.73 -7.95 -19.10
C LYS A 164 47.34 -7.37 -19.26
N LYS A 165 46.48 -8.20 -19.88
CA LYS A 165 45.03 -8.02 -19.85
C LYS A 165 44.58 -7.77 -18.39
N SER A 166 44.04 -6.60 -18.13
CA SER A 166 43.31 -6.32 -16.92
C SER A 166 42.07 -7.22 -16.86
N ARG A 167 42.11 -8.22 -15.99
CA ARG A 167 40.93 -8.98 -15.61
C ARG A 167 40.03 -8.07 -14.79
N LEU A 168 38.95 -7.60 -15.42
CA LEU A 168 37.77 -7.11 -14.75
C LEU A 168 37.16 -8.32 -14.02
N SER A 169 37.31 -8.37 -12.73
CA SER A 169 36.67 -9.39 -11.86
C SER A 169 35.18 -9.16 -11.84
N SER A 170 34.49 -9.85 -12.75
CA SER A 170 33.06 -10.02 -12.64
C SER A 170 32.77 -10.95 -11.44
N HIS A 171 32.33 -10.41 -10.32
CA HIS A 171 31.71 -11.19 -9.27
C HIS A 171 30.42 -11.81 -9.83
N THR A 172 30.54 -13.01 -10.39
CA THR A 172 29.42 -13.93 -10.57
C THR A 172 29.02 -14.42 -9.19
N THR A 173 27.98 -13.83 -8.64
CA THR A 173 27.28 -14.36 -7.47
C THR A 173 26.65 -15.69 -7.84
N HIS A 174 27.23 -16.77 -7.38
CA HIS A 174 26.59 -18.08 -7.29
C HIS A 174 25.32 -17.94 -6.43
N SER A 175 24.16 -18.11 -7.05
CA SER A 175 22.86 -18.18 -6.40
C SER A 175 22.74 -19.50 -5.66
N SER A 176 23.02 -19.49 -4.37
CA SER A 176 22.66 -20.54 -3.41
C SER A 176 21.24 -20.31 -2.87
N PRO A 177 20.50 -21.34 -2.44
CA PRO A 177 19.09 -21.25 -2.03
C PRO A 177 18.94 -20.76 -0.58
N HIS A 178 19.22 -19.48 -0.29
CA HIS A 178 19.12 -18.88 1.04
C HIS A 178 18.21 -17.63 1.05
N HIS A 179 16.98 -17.74 0.52
CA HIS A 179 16.07 -16.59 0.52
C HIS A 179 15.60 -16.13 1.91
N ALA A 180 15.64 -17.00 2.90
CA ALA A 180 15.26 -16.63 4.27
C ALA A 180 16.40 -15.90 4.99
N SER A 181 17.65 -16.32 4.80
CA SER A 181 18.83 -15.67 5.40
C SER A 181 18.99 -14.23 4.91
N GLU A 182 18.77 -13.97 3.61
CA GLU A 182 18.86 -12.62 3.04
C GLU A 182 17.89 -11.61 3.68
N LEU A 183 16.64 -12.02 3.99
CA LEU A 183 15.66 -11.12 4.63
C LEU A 183 16.07 -10.80 6.08
N PHE A 184 16.55 -11.81 6.82
CA PHE A 184 17.07 -11.60 8.19
C PHE A 184 18.33 -10.74 8.19
N ASP A 185 19.21 -10.92 7.22
CA ASP A 185 20.41 -10.10 7.05
C ASP A 185 20.06 -8.66 6.69
N ASP A 186 19.08 -8.44 5.80
CA ASP A 186 18.54 -7.12 5.48
C ASP A 186 17.93 -6.44 6.71
N ILE A 187 17.11 -7.16 7.49
CA ILE A 187 16.51 -6.65 8.73
C ILE A 187 17.62 -6.27 9.73
N ARG A 188 18.59 -7.16 9.94
CA ARG A 188 19.71 -6.92 10.86
C ARG A 188 20.54 -5.72 10.44
N ALA A 189 20.83 -5.59 9.14
CA ALA A 189 21.58 -4.46 8.59
C ALA A 189 20.84 -3.14 8.80
N VAL A 190 19.52 -3.11 8.53
CA VAL A 190 18.68 -1.93 8.76
C VAL A 190 18.61 -1.58 10.25
N ILE A 191 18.41 -2.56 11.14
CA ILE A 191 18.36 -2.33 12.59
C ILE A 191 19.70 -1.79 13.09
N SER A 192 20.81 -2.42 12.71
CA SER A 192 22.15 -2.00 13.11
C SER A 192 22.47 -0.57 12.63
N SER A 193 22.13 -0.28 11.37
CA SER A 193 22.33 1.05 10.82
C SER A 193 21.44 2.10 11.49
N SER A 194 20.17 1.77 11.72
CA SER A 194 19.24 2.64 12.45
C SER A 194 19.70 2.92 13.88
N TRP A 195 20.29 1.92 14.53
CA TRP A 195 20.84 2.08 15.89
C TRP A 195 22.02 3.06 15.92
N ASN A 196 22.88 3.00 14.90
CA ASN A 196 24.02 3.92 14.78
C ASN A 196 23.57 5.37 14.52
N MET A 197 22.40 5.57 13.90
CA MET A 197 21.81 6.88 13.57
C MET A 197 20.60 7.22 14.46
N LYS A 198 20.50 6.61 15.64
CA LYS A 198 19.31 6.73 16.51
C LYS A 198 18.92 8.15 16.87
N TRP A 199 19.87 9.04 17.07
CA TRP A 199 19.60 10.44 17.42
C TRP A 199 19.04 11.26 16.25
N ASP A 200 19.57 11.04 15.04
CA ASP A 200 19.06 11.68 13.81
C ASP A 200 17.66 11.18 13.48
N LEU A 201 17.45 9.86 13.64
CA LEU A 201 16.13 9.24 13.45
C LEU A 201 15.14 9.75 14.51
N LEU A 202 15.54 9.83 15.76
CA LEU A 202 14.68 10.35 16.82
C LEU A 202 14.30 11.80 16.55
N ALA A 203 15.25 12.64 16.14
CA ALA A 203 14.98 14.04 15.79
C ALA A 203 13.98 14.17 14.63
N SER A 204 14.16 13.38 13.57
CA SER A 204 13.34 13.44 12.36
C SER A 204 11.95 12.81 12.52
N PHE A 205 11.84 11.69 13.25
CA PHE A 205 10.62 10.89 13.36
C PHE A 205 9.92 11.02 14.72
N SER A 206 10.43 11.84 15.66
CA SER A 206 9.79 12.07 16.96
C SER A 206 8.30 12.47 16.87
N PRO A 207 7.82 13.27 15.89
CA PRO A 207 6.40 13.60 15.83
C PRO A 207 5.50 12.40 15.52
N PHE A 208 5.98 11.42 14.76
CA PHE A 208 5.27 10.15 14.55
C PHE A 208 5.16 9.35 15.86
N PHE A 209 6.27 9.30 16.60
CA PHE A 209 6.31 8.61 17.88
C PHE A 209 5.40 9.28 18.91
N ILE A 210 5.39 10.61 18.99
CA ILE A 210 4.46 11.37 19.85
C ILE A 210 3.02 11.05 19.49
N THR A 211 2.66 11.06 18.19
CA THR A 211 1.31 10.74 17.74
C THR A 211 0.92 9.31 18.13
N LEU A 212 1.83 8.34 18.03
CA LEU A 212 1.59 6.97 18.45
C LEU A 212 1.34 6.87 19.97
N VAL A 213 2.16 7.54 20.77
CA VAL A 213 1.99 7.56 22.23
C VAL A 213 0.65 8.17 22.62
N VAL A 214 0.30 9.32 22.04
CA VAL A 214 -1.00 9.99 22.26
C VAL A 214 -2.16 9.06 21.86
N PHE A 215 -2.03 8.34 20.75
CA PHE A 215 -3.03 7.38 20.31
C PHE A 215 -3.18 6.20 21.29
N VAL A 216 -2.07 5.65 21.80
CA VAL A 216 -2.11 4.58 22.82
C VAL A 216 -2.78 5.06 24.11
N ILE A 217 -2.45 6.28 24.57
CA ILE A 217 -3.11 6.91 25.74
C ILE A 217 -4.62 7.06 25.47
N PHE A 218 -4.99 7.54 24.27
CA PHE A 218 -6.39 7.66 23.87
C PHE A 218 -7.11 6.31 23.91
N VAL A 219 -6.53 5.24 23.34
CA VAL A 219 -7.15 3.90 23.34
C VAL A 219 -7.29 3.35 24.76
N HIS A 220 -6.28 3.57 25.61
CA HIS A 220 -6.35 3.17 27.01
C HIS A 220 -7.46 3.91 27.77
N TRP A 221 -7.53 5.23 27.59
CA TRP A 221 -8.55 6.06 28.24
C TRP A 221 -9.96 5.78 27.70
N ASN A 222 -10.12 5.64 26.37
CA ASN A 222 -11.39 5.38 25.73
C ASN A 222 -11.86 3.92 25.89
N GLY A 223 -10.95 2.97 26.19
CA GLY A 223 -11.23 1.54 26.28
C GLY A 223 -11.53 0.87 24.93
N SER A 224 -11.36 1.59 23.81
CA SER A 224 -11.57 1.09 22.44
C SER A 224 -10.84 1.98 21.43
N ILE A 225 -10.54 1.42 20.27
CA ILE A 225 -10.02 2.19 19.12
C ILE A 225 -11.09 3.13 18.55
N VAL A 226 -12.38 2.77 18.68
CA VAL A 226 -13.51 3.48 18.08
C VAL A 226 -14.14 4.43 19.09
N LEU A 227 -14.49 5.65 18.67
CA LEU A 227 -15.09 6.69 19.50
C LEU A 227 -16.58 6.43 19.84
N GLY A 228 -17.33 5.74 18.96
CA GLY A 228 -18.77 5.47 19.16
C GLY A 228 -19.12 4.02 18.87
N ALA A 229 -20.35 3.60 19.23
CA ALA A 229 -20.91 2.27 18.96
C ALA A 229 -19.90 1.11 19.16
N LYS A 230 -19.20 1.11 20.32
CA LYS A 230 -18.08 0.19 20.62
C LYS A 230 -18.46 -1.28 20.44
N GLU A 231 -19.67 -1.66 20.84
CA GLU A 231 -20.17 -3.04 20.71
C GLU A 231 -20.32 -3.48 19.24
N ALA A 232 -20.79 -2.58 18.38
CA ALA A 232 -20.97 -2.85 16.95
C ALA A 232 -19.64 -2.94 16.19
N HIS A 233 -18.55 -2.40 16.76
CA HIS A 233 -17.21 -2.39 16.18
C HIS A 233 -16.21 -3.21 17.01
N ALA A 234 -16.70 -4.20 17.74
CA ALA A 234 -15.86 -5.12 18.49
C ALA A 234 -14.87 -5.81 17.54
N VAL A 235 -13.59 -5.80 17.90
CA VAL A 235 -12.53 -6.41 17.12
C VAL A 235 -12.81 -7.90 16.98
N SER A 236 -12.78 -8.41 15.75
CA SER A 236 -12.94 -9.84 15.48
C SER A 236 -11.83 -10.34 14.54
N PRO A 237 -11.38 -11.58 14.69
CA PRO A 237 -10.30 -12.13 13.86
C PRO A 237 -10.83 -12.54 12.48
N HIS A 238 -11.14 -11.58 11.60
CA HIS A 238 -11.68 -11.83 10.27
C HIS A 238 -10.57 -12.01 9.22
N LEU A 239 -9.77 -13.09 9.33
CA LEU A 239 -8.62 -13.34 8.44
C LEU A 239 -9.03 -13.46 6.97
N ALA A 240 -10.24 -13.93 6.67
CA ALA A 240 -10.74 -14.04 5.31
C ALA A 240 -10.80 -12.70 4.55
N GLN A 241 -10.86 -11.55 5.26
CA GLN A 241 -10.82 -10.23 4.63
C GLN A 241 -9.55 -9.99 3.79
N VAL A 242 -8.42 -10.52 4.25
CA VAL A 242 -7.15 -10.41 3.51
C VAL A 242 -7.22 -11.17 2.18
N LEU A 243 -7.94 -12.29 2.15
CA LEU A 243 -8.17 -13.06 0.91
C LEU A 243 -9.15 -12.33 -0.01
N TYR A 244 -10.23 -11.78 0.52
CA TYR A 244 -11.20 -11.00 -0.25
C TYR A 244 -10.56 -9.75 -0.86
N PHE A 245 -9.70 -9.08 -0.10
CA PHE A 245 -8.90 -7.95 -0.59
C PHE A 245 -8.07 -8.31 -1.82
N SER A 246 -7.39 -9.47 -1.81
CA SER A 246 -6.56 -9.90 -2.95
C SER A 246 -7.37 -10.06 -4.23
N LEU A 247 -8.55 -10.67 -4.14
CA LEU A 247 -9.44 -10.85 -5.28
C LEU A 247 -10.00 -9.53 -5.79
N VAL A 248 -10.52 -8.68 -4.89
CA VAL A 248 -11.08 -7.38 -5.26
C VAL A 248 -10.01 -6.50 -5.91
N SER A 249 -8.81 -6.45 -5.33
CA SER A 249 -7.69 -5.69 -5.88
C SER A 249 -7.26 -6.19 -7.26
N ALA A 250 -7.20 -7.51 -7.44
CA ALA A 250 -6.86 -8.10 -8.74
C ALA A 250 -7.95 -7.84 -9.81
N LEU A 251 -9.23 -7.91 -9.42
CA LEU A 251 -10.36 -7.58 -10.30
C LEU A 251 -10.38 -6.10 -10.69
N LEU A 252 -9.83 -5.22 -9.87
CA LEU A 252 -9.69 -3.79 -10.18
C LEU A 252 -8.44 -3.48 -11.00
N MET A 253 -7.52 -4.45 -11.13
CA MET A 253 -6.31 -4.35 -11.96
C MET A 253 -6.21 -5.52 -12.97
N PRO A 254 -7.26 -5.81 -13.78
CA PRO A 254 -7.30 -7.03 -14.60
C PRO A 254 -6.13 -7.17 -15.57
N PRO A 255 -5.67 -6.09 -16.26
CA PRO A 255 -4.56 -6.21 -17.21
C PRO A 255 -3.25 -6.62 -16.56
N VAL A 256 -3.09 -6.37 -15.26
CA VAL A 256 -1.88 -6.69 -14.51
C VAL A 256 -1.90 -8.15 -14.05
N HIS A 257 -3.02 -8.59 -13.44
CA HIS A 257 -3.08 -9.86 -12.74
C HIS A 257 -3.63 -11.02 -13.58
N PHE A 258 -4.46 -10.73 -14.60
CA PHE A 258 -5.07 -11.74 -15.48
C PHE A 258 -4.43 -11.75 -16.89
N SER A 259 -3.29 -11.07 -17.10
CA SER A 259 -2.58 -11.15 -18.37
C SER A 259 -1.94 -12.52 -18.55
N PHE A 260 -1.91 -13.02 -19.79
CA PHE A 260 -1.22 -14.27 -20.12
C PHE A 260 0.28 -14.22 -19.74
N ALA A 261 0.90 -13.07 -19.91
CA ALA A 261 2.30 -12.85 -19.52
C ALA A 261 2.54 -13.04 -18.02
N GLN A 262 1.62 -12.56 -17.17
CA GLN A 262 1.70 -12.75 -15.72
C GLN A 262 1.50 -14.21 -15.32
N PHE A 263 0.55 -14.90 -15.97
CA PHE A 263 0.35 -16.34 -15.76
C PHE A 263 1.60 -17.14 -16.13
N VAL A 264 2.17 -16.91 -17.30
CA VAL A 264 3.40 -17.58 -17.77
C VAL A 264 4.56 -17.29 -16.80
N LEU A 265 4.71 -16.04 -16.36
CA LEU A 265 5.75 -15.68 -15.38
C LEU A 265 5.60 -16.48 -14.07
N LEU A 266 4.41 -16.56 -13.53
CA LEU A 266 4.16 -17.32 -12.29
C LEU A 266 4.41 -18.82 -12.49
N ALA A 267 4.02 -19.37 -13.65
CA ALA A 267 4.31 -20.75 -13.99
C ALA A 267 5.84 -20.99 -14.10
N GLN A 268 6.59 -20.12 -14.76
CA GLN A 268 8.05 -20.21 -14.83
C GLN A 268 8.70 -20.13 -13.45
N LEU A 269 8.26 -19.21 -12.59
CA LEU A 269 8.77 -19.10 -11.21
C LEU A 269 8.46 -20.37 -10.40
N PHE A 270 7.28 -20.96 -10.59
CA PHE A 270 6.91 -22.22 -9.97
C PHE A 270 7.83 -23.38 -10.40
N TRP A 271 8.05 -23.54 -11.71
CA TRP A 271 8.86 -24.63 -12.24
C TRP A 271 10.37 -24.49 -11.97
N LYS A 272 10.87 -23.26 -11.81
CA LYS A 272 12.28 -23.00 -11.50
C LYS A 272 12.74 -23.65 -10.19
N ASN A 273 11.87 -23.61 -9.15
CA ASN A 273 12.15 -24.21 -7.82
C ASN A 273 10.93 -25.03 -7.36
N LYS A 274 10.60 -26.07 -8.12
CA LYS A 274 9.36 -26.84 -8.00
C LYS A 274 9.01 -27.26 -6.57
N LEU A 275 9.94 -27.84 -5.81
CA LEU A 275 9.69 -28.33 -4.45
C LEU A 275 9.38 -27.18 -3.47
N ILE A 276 10.16 -26.10 -3.52
CA ILE A 276 9.94 -24.94 -2.66
C ILE A 276 8.64 -24.23 -3.03
N SER A 277 8.33 -24.15 -4.32
CA SER A 277 7.08 -23.54 -4.80
C SER A 277 5.87 -24.37 -4.41
N LEU A 278 5.96 -25.69 -4.49
CA LEU A 278 4.90 -26.61 -4.04
C LEU A 278 4.67 -26.47 -2.53
N PHE A 279 5.74 -26.41 -1.73
CA PHE A 279 5.65 -26.20 -0.30
C PHE A 279 4.99 -24.84 0.05
N LYS A 280 5.39 -23.76 -0.60
CA LYS A 280 4.77 -22.42 -0.44
C LYS A 280 3.30 -22.44 -0.84
N LEU A 281 2.96 -23.09 -1.95
CA LEU A 281 1.59 -23.25 -2.42
C LEU A 281 0.74 -24.04 -1.40
N SER A 282 1.25 -25.14 -0.89
CA SER A 282 0.56 -25.96 0.13
C SER A 282 0.29 -25.18 1.41
N ILE A 283 1.27 -24.42 1.90
CA ILE A 283 1.08 -23.53 3.07
C ILE A 283 0.00 -22.48 2.77
N ALA A 284 0.11 -21.77 1.63
CA ALA A 284 -0.84 -20.73 1.27
C ALA A 284 -2.27 -21.27 1.13
N MET A 285 -2.43 -22.45 0.51
CA MET A 285 -3.73 -23.12 0.40
C MET A 285 -4.27 -23.52 1.78
N THR A 286 -3.45 -24.11 2.63
CA THR A 286 -3.85 -24.52 3.99
C THR A 286 -4.29 -23.31 4.82
N VAL A 287 -3.48 -22.23 4.82
CA VAL A 287 -3.83 -20.98 5.50
C VAL A 287 -5.12 -20.39 4.92
N GLY A 288 -5.28 -20.42 3.59
CA GLY A 288 -6.49 -19.96 2.93
C GLY A 288 -7.74 -20.78 3.35
N PHE A 289 -7.66 -22.11 3.37
CA PHE A 289 -8.76 -22.98 3.83
C PHE A 289 -9.11 -22.74 5.30
N ILE A 290 -8.12 -22.65 6.17
CA ILE A 290 -8.32 -22.34 7.60
C ILE A 290 -8.99 -20.96 7.75
N SER A 291 -8.51 -19.95 7.00
CA SER A 291 -9.06 -18.59 7.06
C SER A 291 -10.54 -18.53 6.65
N VAL A 292 -10.93 -19.20 5.56
CA VAL A 292 -12.34 -19.20 5.13
C VAL A 292 -13.23 -20.13 5.96
N HIS A 293 -12.66 -21.16 6.60
CA HIS A 293 -13.41 -22.09 7.43
C HIS A 293 -13.77 -21.49 8.80
N PHE A 294 -12.76 -21.00 9.51
CA PHE A 294 -12.90 -20.55 10.89
C PHE A 294 -13.07 -19.02 11.04
N PHE A 295 -12.57 -18.24 10.08
CA PHE A 295 -12.42 -16.78 10.20
C PHE A 295 -13.12 -16.02 9.08
N SER A 296 -14.12 -16.61 8.43
CA SER A 296 -15.03 -15.94 7.52
C SER A 296 -16.31 -15.61 8.28
N ILE A 297 -16.36 -14.41 8.83
CA ILE A 297 -17.41 -13.97 9.77
C ILE A 297 -18.47 -13.19 8.99
N ALA A 298 -19.74 -13.53 9.21
CA ALA A 298 -20.89 -12.76 8.75
C ALA A 298 -21.40 -11.86 9.88
N HIS A 299 -21.05 -10.58 9.82
CA HIS A 299 -21.56 -9.62 10.80
C HIS A 299 -23.08 -9.43 10.64
N PRO A 300 -23.87 -9.27 11.74
CA PRO A 300 -25.32 -9.06 11.64
C PRO A 300 -25.72 -7.92 10.69
N TYR A 301 -24.99 -6.80 10.68
CA TYR A 301 -25.24 -5.69 9.75
C TYR A 301 -25.04 -6.06 8.30
N LEU A 302 -24.07 -6.92 7.96
CA LEU A 302 -23.90 -7.44 6.61
C LEU A 302 -25.11 -8.25 6.14
N LEU A 303 -25.75 -8.96 7.06
CA LEU A 303 -26.91 -9.83 6.78
C LEU A 303 -28.23 -9.06 6.75
N ALA A 304 -28.32 -7.96 7.49
CA ALA A 304 -29.54 -7.17 7.65
C ALA A 304 -29.68 -6.03 6.61
N ASP A 305 -28.55 -5.45 6.17
CA ASP A 305 -28.57 -4.26 5.31
C ASP A 305 -28.35 -4.60 3.82
N ASN A 306 -29.46 -4.76 3.10
CA ASN A 306 -29.45 -5.05 1.66
C ASN A 306 -29.18 -3.80 0.78
N ARG A 307 -28.86 -2.65 1.34
CA ARG A 307 -28.41 -1.49 0.54
C ARG A 307 -26.99 -1.67 0.04
N HIS A 308 -26.16 -2.40 0.74
CA HIS A 308 -24.76 -2.55 0.44
C HIS A 308 -24.48 -3.67 -0.57
N TYR A 309 -23.62 -3.42 -1.58
CA TYR A 309 -23.18 -4.44 -2.54
C TYR A 309 -22.52 -5.66 -1.86
N PRO A 310 -21.73 -5.55 -0.77
CA PRO A 310 -21.22 -6.70 -0.04
C PRO A 310 -22.29 -7.68 0.45
N PHE A 311 -23.51 -7.22 0.78
CA PHE A 311 -24.63 -8.10 1.12
C PHE A 311 -24.95 -9.09 -0.02
N TYR A 312 -25.01 -8.60 -1.27
CA TYR A 312 -25.32 -9.43 -2.44
C TYR A 312 -24.16 -10.36 -2.77
N LEU A 313 -22.92 -9.88 -2.65
CA LEU A 313 -21.74 -10.73 -2.82
C LEU A 313 -21.71 -11.86 -1.80
N TRP A 314 -21.97 -11.54 -0.53
CA TRP A 314 -22.07 -12.55 0.52
C TRP A 314 -23.16 -13.57 0.22
N ARG A 315 -24.39 -13.11 -0.01
CA ARG A 315 -25.57 -13.99 -0.18
C ARG A 315 -25.55 -14.78 -1.47
N LYS A 316 -25.16 -14.15 -2.60
CA LYS A 316 -25.28 -14.76 -3.92
C LYS A 316 -24.01 -15.45 -4.41
N VAL A 317 -22.85 -15.16 -3.85
CA VAL A 317 -21.57 -15.76 -4.24
C VAL A 317 -21.02 -16.61 -3.10
N LEU A 318 -20.63 -16.00 -1.99
CA LEU A 318 -19.91 -16.70 -0.93
C LEU A 318 -20.77 -17.73 -0.20
N ASN A 319 -22.04 -17.40 0.05
CA ASN A 319 -22.97 -18.24 0.81
C ASN A 319 -24.07 -18.91 -0.07
N ARG A 320 -23.90 -18.88 -1.40
CA ARG A 320 -24.85 -19.54 -2.30
C ARG A 320 -24.86 -21.06 -2.13
N HIS A 321 -23.70 -21.63 -1.91
CA HIS A 321 -23.49 -23.04 -1.63
C HIS A 321 -22.33 -23.18 -0.63
N TRP A 322 -22.41 -24.16 0.25
CA TRP A 322 -21.42 -24.38 1.31
C TRP A 322 -19.97 -24.50 0.79
N SER A 323 -19.79 -25.04 -0.43
CA SER A 323 -18.47 -25.24 -1.05
C SER A 323 -17.90 -23.98 -1.70
N MET A 324 -18.71 -22.95 -2.01
CA MET A 324 -18.27 -21.80 -2.79
C MET A 324 -17.11 -21.06 -2.13
N LYS A 325 -17.16 -20.85 -0.82
CA LYS A 325 -16.07 -20.19 -0.09
C LYS A 325 -14.75 -20.95 -0.20
N TYR A 326 -14.79 -22.29 -0.32
CA TYR A 326 -13.59 -23.13 -0.47
C TYR A 326 -13.09 -23.16 -1.91
N LEU A 327 -13.99 -23.18 -2.90
CA LEU A 327 -13.64 -23.16 -4.33
C LEU A 327 -12.91 -21.87 -4.72
N LEU A 328 -13.10 -20.79 -3.99
CA LEU A 328 -12.41 -19.52 -4.22
C LEU A 328 -10.99 -19.47 -3.63
N VAL A 329 -10.60 -20.38 -2.73
CA VAL A 329 -9.28 -20.38 -2.09
C VAL A 329 -8.12 -20.49 -3.09
N PRO A 330 -8.15 -21.39 -4.10
CA PRO A 330 -7.12 -21.42 -5.13
C PRO A 330 -6.98 -20.09 -5.88
N LEU A 331 -8.11 -19.42 -6.15
CA LEU A 331 -8.13 -18.12 -6.82
C LEU A 331 -7.50 -17.04 -5.93
N TYR A 332 -7.87 -16.97 -4.66
CA TYR A 332 -7.23 -16.05 -3.70
C TYR A 332 -5.72 -16.26 -3.60
N THR A 333 -5.31 -17.52 -3.56
CA THR A 333 -3.89 -17.90 -3.51
C THR A 333 -3.15 -17.43 -4.77
N TYR A 334 -3.73 -17.68 -5.95
CA TYR A 334 -3.17 -17.16 -7.22
C TYR A 334 -3.05 -15.63 -7.18
N MET A 335 -4.10 -14.91 -6.72
CA MET A 335 -4.07 -13.44 -6.65
C MET A 335 -2.96 -12.94 -5.74
N TRP A 336 -2.77 -13.55 -4.55
CA TRP A 336 -1.67 -13.18 -3.66
C TRP A 336 -0.30 -13.44 -4.29
N PHE A 337 -0.09 -14.57 -4.95
CA PHE A 337 1.17 -14.82 -5.65
C PHE A 337 1.39 -13.81 -6.78
N SER A 338 0.34 -13.43 -7.49
CA SER A 338 0.43 -12.38 -8.52
C SER A 338 0.77 -11.02 -7.94
N ILE A 339 0.07 -10.58 -6.88
CA ILE A 339 0.33 -9.31 -6.19
C ILE A 339 1.78 -9.27 -5.67
N LEU A 340 2.22 -10.32 -4.97
CA LEU A 340 3.59 -10.40 -4.45
C LEU A 340 4.66 -10.42 -5.56
N SER A 341 4.36 -11.10 -6.68
CA SER A 341 5.25 -11.10 -7.86
C SER A 341 5.36 -9.71 -8.47
N VAL A 342 4.27 -8.97 -8.55
CA VAL A 342 4.25 -7.59 -9.11
C VAL A 342 5.01 -6.64 -8.18
N LEU A 343 4.71 -6.64 -6.90
CA LEU A 343 5.39 -5.78 -5.92
C LEU A 343 6.88 -6.11 -5.79
N GLY A 344 7.23 -7.39 -5.74
CA GLY A 344 8.61 -7.85 -5.56
C GLY A 344 9.54 -7.55 -6.73
N LYS A 345 9.02 -7.11 -7.90
CA LYS A 345 9.85 -6.65 -9.02
C LYS A 345 10.52 -5.30 -8.76
N ARG A 346 9.94 -4.47 -7.93
CA ARG A 346 10.38 -3.08 -7.71
C ARG A 346 10.64 -2.72 -6.27
N GLN A 347 9.87 -3.31 -5.36
CA GLN A 347 9.95 -2.98 -3.96
C GLN A 347 10.91 -3.91 -3.22
N LYS A 348 11.61 -3.36 -2.23
CA LYS A 348 12.46 -4.14 -1.33
C LYS A 348 11.61 -5.16 -0.57
N LYS A 349 12.17 -6.32 -0.27
CA LYS A 349 11.47 -7.39 0.48
C LYS A 349 10.86 -6.86 1.78
N LEU A 350 11.59 -6.02 2.50
CA LEU A 350 11.14 -5.43 3.77
C LEU A 350 9.93 -4.50 3.59
N TRP A 351 9.89 -3.71 2.52
CA TRP A 351 8.73 -2.87 2.19
C TRP A 351 7.49 -3.73 1.90
N VAL A 352 7.65 -4.82 1.13
CA VAL A 352 6.54 -5.74 0.80
C VAL A 352 5.99 -6.40 2.06
N VAL A 353 6.85 -6.84 2.97
CA VAL A 353 6.43 -7.39 4.27
C VAL A 353 5.70 -6.34 5.10
N GLY A 354 6.23 -5.11 5.18
CA GLY A 354 5.57 -3.99 5.87
C GLY A 354 4.18 -3.69 5.29
N TYR A 355 4.05 -3.68 3.97
CA TYR A 355 2.77 -3.50 3.29
C TYR A 355 1.75 -4.61 3.61
N LEU A 356 2.20 -5.88 3.61
CA LEU A 356 1.34 -7.01 3.98
C LEU A 356 0.88 -6.93 5.43
N LEU A 357 1.78 -6.58 6.35
CA LEU A 357 1.46 -6.40 7.77
C LEU A 357 0.48 -5.24 7.97
N ALA A 358 0.69 -4.09 7.31
CA ALA A 358 -0.22 -2.95 7.39
C ALA A 358 -1.60 -3.29 6.82
N THR A 359 -1.65 -3.98 5.68
CA THR A 359 -2.92 -4.46 5.09
C THR A 359 -3.64 -5.42 6.04
N ALA A 360 -2.92 -6.40 6.59
CA ALA A 360 -3.49 -7.34 7.55
C ALA A 360 -3.97 -6.65 8.83
N ALA A 361 -3.17 -5.73 9.40
CA ALA A 361 -3.53 -4.98 10.60
C ALA A 361 -4.74 -4.05 10.39
N THR A 362 -4.99 -3.60 9.16
CA THR A 362 -6.17 -2.81 8.83
C THR A 362 -7.42 -3.68 8.65
N LEU A 363 -7.28 -4.84 8.00
CA LEU A 363 -8.41 -5.65 7.53
C LEU A 363 -8.84 -6.73 8.53
N ILE A 364 -7.90 -7.42 9.18
CA ILE A 364 -8.23 -8.53 10.08
C ILE A 364 -9.11 -8.11 11.26
N PRO A 365 -8.86 -6.95 11.92
CA PRO A 365 -9.68 -6.55 13.07
C PRO A 365 -11.09 -6.09 12.70
N ALA A 366 -11.35 -5.81 11.41
CA ALA A 366 -12.63 -5.29 10.94
C ALA A 366 -13.68 -6.42 10.85
N PRO A 367 -14.75 -6.39 11.66
CA PRO A 367 -15.77 -7.45 11.66
C PRO A 367 -16.65 -7.42 10.40
N LEU A 368 -16.85 -6.24 9.81
CA LEU A 368 -17.74 -6.01 8.69
C LEU A 368 -16.99 -6.09 7.37
N ILE A 369 -17.55 -6.78 6.38
CA ILE A 369 -17.02 -6.80 5.01
C ILE A 369 -17.48 -5.52 4.31
N GLU A 370 -16.59 -4.55 4.22
CA GLU A 370 -16.81 -3.30 3.50
C GLU A 370 -15.64 -3.00 2.56
N PHE A 371 -15.94 -2.80 1.30
CA PHE A 371 -14.90 -2.52 0.30
C PHE A 371 -14.16 -1.21 0.53
N ARG A 372 -14.76 -0.24 1.24
CA ARG A 372 -14.08 1.01 1.60
C ARG A 372 -12.84 0.81 2.46
N TYR A 373 -12.75 -0.28 3.25
CA TYR A 373 -11.54 -0.61 4.00
C TYR A 373 -10.38 -1.02 3.08
N TYR A 374 -10.68 -1.44 1.85
CA TYR A 374 -9.68 -1.83 0.86
C TYR A 374 -9.08 -0.63 0.12
N THR A 375 -9.64 0.57 0.25
CA THR A 375 -9.27 1.75 -0.54
C THR A 375 -7.81 2.15 -0.33
N ILE A 376 -7.38 2.36 0.90
CA ILE A 376 -5.99 2.78 1.19
C ILE A 376 -4.98 1.68 0.82
N PRO A 377 -5.15 0.40 1.27
CA PRO A 377 -4.24 -0.66 0.83
C PRO A 377 -4.19 -0.83 -0.69
N PHE A 378 -5.33 -0.67 -1.40
CA PHE A 378 -5.36 -0.72 -2.86
C PHE A 378 -4.55 0.40 -3.50
N PHE A 379 -4.64 1.64 -3.01
CA PHE A 379 -3.84 2.73 -3.56
C PHE A 379 -2.34 2.53 -3.35
N PHE A 380 -1.91 2.04 -2.18
CA PHE A 380 -0.52 1.65 -2.00
C PHE A 380 -0.10 0.52 -2.94
N LEU A 381 -0.96 -0.47 -3.16
CA LEU A 381 -0.70 -1.54 -4.12
C LEU A 381 -0.48 -1.00 -5.53
N ILE A 382 -1.42 -0.23 -6.07
CA ILE A 382 -1.38 0.21 -7.47
C ILE A 382 -0.27 1.22 -7.74
N LEU A 383 -0.01 2.15 -6.81
CA LEU A 383 1.07 3.13 -6.91
C LEU A 383 2.46 2.47 -6.96
N HIS A 384 2.61 1.31 -6.31
CA HIS A 384 3.87 0.55 -6.29
C HIS A 384 3.88 -0.63 -7.29
N SER A 385 2.76 -0.89 -7.95
CA SER A 385 2.64 -1.85 -9.05
C SER A 385 3.05 -1.16 -10.34
N HIS A 386 4.22 -1.50 -10.87
CA HIS A 386 4.74 -0.82 -12.06
C HIS A 386 3.96 -1.24 -13.33
N VAL A 387 2.90 -0.50 -13.61
CA VAL A 387 2.12 -0.66 -14.85
C VAL A 387 2.66 0.30 -15.90
N ASN A 388 3.54 -0.20 -16.78
CA ASN A 388 4.21 0.63 -17.80
C ASN A 388 3.35 0.92 -19.02
N ASP A 389 2.37 0.07 -19.29
CA ASP A 389 1.58 0.12 -20.50
C ASP A 389 0.38 1.07 -20.37
N ASN A 390 0.31 2.07 -21.25
CA ASN A 390 -0.80 2.99 -21.30
C ASN A 390 -2.14 2.30 -21.64
N ARG A 391 -2.10 1.21 -22.41
CA ARG A 391 -3.31 0.44 -22.76
C ARG A 391 -3.93 -0.17 -21.51
N SER A 392 -3.12 -0.69 -20.60
CA SER A 392 -3.58 -1.22 -19.32
C SER A 392 -4.24 -0.15 -18.48
N TRP A 393 -3.69 1.05 -18.42
CA TRP A 393 -4.30 2.17 -17.71
C TRP A 393 -5.62 2.61 -18.33
N ILE A 394 -5.69 2.72 -19.66
CA ILE A 394 -6.92 3.08 -20.38
C ILE A 394 -8.00 2.01 -20.14
N LEU A 395 -7.64 0.72 -20.22
CA LEU A 395 -8.58 -0.37 -19.98
C LEU A 395 -9.14 -0.34 -18.54
N MET A 396 -8.27 -0.14 -17.53
CA MET A 396 -8.73 0.07 -16.15
C MET A 396 -9.63 1.29 -16.03
N GLY A 397 -9.28 2.42 -16.66
CA GLY A 397 -10.08 3.63 -16.65
C GLY A 397 -11.47 3.43 -17.25
N VAL A 398 -11.57 2.76 -18.39
CA VAL A 398 -12.86 2.41 -19.03
C VAL A 398 -13.68 1.50 -18.12
N MET A 399 -13.06 0.48 -17.51
CA MET A 399 -13.72 -0.40 -16.57
C MET A 399 -14.24 0.36 -15.34
N TYR A 400 -13.42 1.25 -14.76
CA TYR A 400 -13.84 2.07 -13.62
C TYR A 400 -14.98 3.01 -13.99
N ALA A 401 -14.93 3.65 -15.16
CA ALA A 401 -16.01 4.48 -15.64
C ALA A 401 -17.32 3.69 -15.82
N ALA A 402 -17.25 2.48 -16.37
CA ALA A 402 -18.42 1.62 -16.53
C ALA A 402 -19.03 1.21 -15.18
N VAL A 403 -18.19 0.83 -14.19
CA VAL A 403 -18.65 0.52 -12.84
C VAL A 403 -19.25 1.75 -12.16
N ASN A 404 -18.64 2.93 -12.32
CA ASN A 404 -19.13 4.19 -11.77
C ASN A 404 -20.49 4.57 -12.37
N CYS A 405 -20.65 4.47 -13.69
CA CYS A 405 -21.92 4.70 -14.35
C CYS A 405 -23.01 3.74 -13.84
N PHE A 406 -22.69 2.45 -13.74
CA PHE A 406 -23.62 1.44 -13.23
C PHE A 406 -24.04 1.73 -11.77
N THR A 407 -23.09 1.95 -10.89
CA THR A 407 -23.38 2.16 -9.46
C THR A 407 -24.13 3.47 -9.21
N MET A 408 -23.80 4.52 -9.96
CA MET A 408 -24.51 5.79 -9.89
C MET A 408 -25.93 5.67 -10.47
N PHE A 409 -26.11 4.93 -11.59
CA PHE A 409 -27.43 4.63 -12.13
C PHE A 409 -28.29 3.88 -11.11
N MET A 410 -27.74 2.87 -10.45
CA MET A 410 -28.45 2.13 -9.39
C MET A 410 -28.82 3.04 -8.21
N PHE A 411 -27.90 3.90 -7.80
CA PHE A 411 -28.11 4.85 -6.69
C PHE A 411 -29.21 5.87 -7.01
N LEU A 412 -29.23 6.42 -8.20
CA LEU A 412 -30.14 7.51 -8.60
C LEU A 412 -31.54 7.00 -9.03
N PHE A 413 -31.58 5.93 -9.85
CA PHE A 413 -32.79 5.53 -10.58
C PHE A 413 -33.40 4.21 -10.10
N ARG A 414 -32.75 3.49 -9.16
CA ARG A 414 -33.29 2.26 -8.58
C ARG A 414 -33.46 2.33 -7.06
N PRO A 415 -34.18 3.33 -6.56
CA PRO A 415 -34.52 3.37 -5.15
C PRO A 415 -35.49 2.24 -4.80
N PHE A 416 -35.50 1.82 -3.54
CA PHE A 416 -36.43 0.81 -3.02
C PHE A 416 -36.89 1.20 -1.59
N SER A 417 -37.95 0.58 -1.10
CA SER A 417 -38.44 0.74 0.27
C SER A 417 -38.52 -0.60 0.95
N TRP A 418 -38.29 -0.61 2.26
CA TRP A 418 -38.51 -1.81 3.07
C TRP A 418 -39.97 -1.89 3.51
N SER A 419 -40.59 -3.06 3.35
CA SER A 419 -42.00 -3.29 3.65
C SER A 419 -42.38 -3.18 5.13
N HIS A 420 -41.39 -3.19 6.04
CA HIS A 420 -41.59 -3.28 7.50
C HIS A 420 -41.09 -2.05 8.27
N HIS A 421 -40.63 -1.02 7.58
CA HIS A 421 -40.19 0.23 8.21
C HIS A 421 -40.82 1.43 7.54
N GLU A 422 -41.36 2.37 8.32
CA GLU A 422 -41.70 3.73 7.87
C GLU A 422 -40.47 4.53 7.39
N SER A 423 -39.31 3.87 7.29
CA SER A 423 -38.08 4.45 6.77
C SER A 423 -38.23 4.78 5.29
N GLY A 424 -38.01 6.03 4.94
CA GLY A 424 -38.12 6.57 3.59
C GLY A 424 -37.35 5.77 2.52
N VAL A 425 -37.29 6.30 1.33
CA VAL A 425 -36.66 5.69 0.14
C VAL A 425 -35.20 5.31 0.42
N GLN A 426 -34.89 4.05 0.25
CA GLN A 426 -33.52 3.49 0.39
C GLN A 426 -32.80 3.46 -0.97
N ARG A 427 -31.46 3.52 -0.95
CA ARG A 427 -30.63 3.53 -2.15
C ARG A 427 -29.47 2.55 -2.03
N PHE A 428 -29.06 1.96 -3.15
CA PHE A 428 -27.88 1.09 -3.19
C PHE A 428 -26.60 1.89 -2.98
N ILE A 429 -25.71 1.41 -2.11
CA ILE A 429 -24.43 2.02 -1.78
C ILE A 429 -23.32 0.94 -1.75
N TRP A 430 -22.06 1.37 -1.86
CA TRP A 430 -20.92 0.47 -1.72
C TRP A 430 -20.76 -0.05 -0.30
#